data_826ea2a193d3401277a2bab7880b56ab
#
_entry.id   826ea2a193d3401277a2bab7880b56ab
#
_cell.length_a   1.000
_cell.length_b   1.000
_cell.length_c   1.000
_cell.angle_alpha   90.00
_cell.angle_beta   90.00
_cell.angle_gamma   90.00
#
_symmetry.space_group_name_H-M   'P 1'
#
loop_
_entity.id
_entity.type
_entity.pdbx_description
1 polymer ?
#
loop_
_entity_poly.entity_id
_entity_poly.type
_entity_poly.pdbx_seq_one_letter_code
_entity_poly.pdbx_strand_id
1 'polypeptide(L)'
;MKVLITGGAGFVGTNLTIELLKIGHDVKIIDDLSTGLEQNVPKDAELIMASILDLEKLHKAAKNSDVIVHLGARGSVPRSIKDPVATHNVNSTGTLNVLEAARANESHYIFSSSSSVYGSNKALPKNENMVLRPLTPYAASKMSGEALSLSYSNSFALSVSTFRFFNIFGPWQRPDHEYAAVIPKWISKCLAGDEIEIFGNGEQTRDFTYVTTVVQVIVNCISNKVLHPEPVNLAYGNNISLNQVVGLLKNTFPTLKVKYLTPRNGDVLHSENDPGLLKRLYPDITVDEFENSLQDTIDWFKNLP
;
A
#
# COMPACT_ATOMS: atom_id res chain seq x y z
N MET A 1 0.31 21.28 -8.58
CA MET A 1 1.18 20.38 -9.37
C MET A 1 0.31 19.41 -10.15
N LYS A 2 0.87 18.87 -11.24
CA LYS A 2 0.26 17.78 -12.02
C LYS A 2 0.80 16.45 -11.52
N VAL A 3 -0.08 15.62 -10.97
CA VAL A 3 0.28 14.33 -10.37
C VAL A 3 -0.31 13.19 -11.18
N LEU A 4 0.52 12.27 -11.66
CA LEU A 4 0.06 11.00 -12.22
C LEU A 4 0.10 9.93 -11.12
N ILE A 5 -1.00 9.20 -10.94
CA ILE A 5 -1.07 8.04 -10.04
C ILE A 5 -1.28 6.79 -10.88
N THR A 6 -0.33 5.86 -10.86
CA THR A 6 -0.57 4.53 -11.42
C THR A 6 -1.24 3.65 -10.36
N GLY A 7 -2.26 2.87 -10.72
CA GLY A 7 -3.05 2.13 -9.74
C GLY A 7 -3.97 3.03 -8.91
N GLY A 8 -4.38 4.18 -9.46
CA GLY A 8 -5.16 5.20 -8.75
C GLY A 8 -6.61 4.81 -8.46
N ALA A 9 -7.17 3.83 -9.17
CA ALA A 9 -8.49 3.26 -8.89
C ALA A 9 -8.49 2.19 -7.78
N GLY A 10 -7.31 1.88 -7.23
CA GLY A 10 -7.13 0.97 -6.11
C GLY A 10 -7.30 1.67 -4.75
N PHE A 11 -7.20 0.88 -3.67
CA PHE A 11 -7.41 1.33 -2.28
C PHE A 11 -6.61 2.59 -1.90
N VAL A 12 -5.29 2.51 -1.92
CA VAL A 12 -4.43 3.65 -1.53
C VAL A 12 -4.55 4.78 -2.56
N GLY A 13 -4.65 4.44 -3.86
CA GLY A 13 -4.75 5.39 -4.95
C GLY A 13 -5.99 6.27 -4.85
N THR A 14 -7.15 5.70 -4.52
CA THR A 14 -8.41 6.44 -4.33
C THR A 14 -8.29 7.44 -3.19
N ASN A 15 -7.80 7.00 -2.01
CA ASN A 15 -7.61 7.88 -0.86
C ASN A 15 -6.63 9.02 -1.17
N LEU A 16 -5.51 8.72 -1.84
CA LEU A 16 -4.52 9.72 -2.24
C LEU A 16 -5.11 10.71 -3.26
N THR A 17 -5.86 10.23 -4.25
CA THR A 17 -6.50 11.08 -5.24
C THR A 17 -7.45 12.08 -4.60
N ILE A 18 -8.30 11.61 -3.68
CA ILE A 18 -9.25 12.48 -2.95
C ILE A 18 -8.51 13.61 -2.24
N GLU A 19 -7.44 13.30 -1.50
CA GLU A 19 -6.71 14.32 -0.73
C GLU A 19 -5.93 15.27 -1.64
N LEU A 20 -5.30 14.79 -2.72
CA LEU A 20 -4.58 15.64 -3.67
C LEU A 20 -5.52 16.63 -4.38
N LEU A 21 -6.70 16.19 -4.80
CA LEU A 21 -7.73 17.07 -5.40
C LEU A 21 -8.20 18.12 -4.40
N LYS A 22 -8.46 17.73 -3.15
CA LYS A 22 -8.90 18.63 -2.07
C LYS A 22 -7.92 19.76 -1.81
N ILE A 23 -6.62 19.50 -1.92
CA ILE A 23 -5.57 20.53 -1.75
C ILE A 23 -5.17 21.21 -3.07
N GLY A 24 -5.94 21.02 -4.15
CA GLY A 24 -5.82 21.75 -5.41
C GLY A 24 -4.77 21.26 -6.39
N HIS A 25 -4.37 19.98 -6.32
CA HIS A 25 -3.54 19.36 -7.35
C HIS A 25 -4.38 18.89 -8.55
N ASP A 26 -3.78 18.90 -9.75
CA ASP A 26 -4.33 18.30 -10.96
C ASP A 26 -3.93 16.81 -10.99
N VAL A 27 -4.91 15.91 -10.91
CA VAL A 27 -4.63 14.47 -10.76
C VAL A 27 -5.09 13.68 -11.98
N LYS A 28 -4.16 12.92 -12.55
CA LYS A 28 -4.41 11.88 -13.54
C LYS A 28 -4.19 10.51 -12.94
N ILE A 29 -5.00 9.56 -13.39
CA ILE A 29 -4.91 8.15 -12.98
C ILE A 29 -4.70 7.30 -14.22
N ILE A 30 -3.74 6.37 -14.16
CA ILE A 30 -3.66 5.25 -15.09
C ILE A 30 -3.87 3.95 -14.32
N ASP A 31 -4.90 3.18 -14.72
CA ASP A 31 -5.29 1.92 -14.05
C ASP A 31 -5.91 0.99 -15.10
N ASP A 32 -5.60 -0.30 -15.06
CA ASP A 32 -6.18 -1.31 -15.96
C ASP A 32 -7.46 -1.93 -15.37
N LEU A 33 -7.88 -1.48 -14.20
CA LEU A 33 -9.04 -1.94 -13.44
C LEU A 33 -9.05 -3.45 -13.13
N SER A 34 -7.87 -4.09 -13.20
CA SER A 34 -7.73 -5.52 -12.87
C SER A 34 -8.04 -5.82 -11.39
N THR A 35 -7.88 -4.83 -10.52
CA THR A 35 -8.25 -4.88 -9.09
C THR A 35 -8.89 -3.58 -8.61
N GLY A 36 -8.59 -2.46 -9.24
CA GLY A 36 -9.24 -1.17 -9.01
C GLY A 36 -10.69 -1.18 -9.50
N LEU A 37 -11.48 -0.24 -9.04
CA LEU A 37 -12.87 -0.05 -9.46
C LEU A 37 -13.03 1.37 -10.03
N GLU A 38 -13.62 1.47 -11.23
CA GLU A 38 -13.87 2.77 -11.88
C GLU A 38 -14.71 3.70 -11.00
N GLN A 39 -15.69 3.14 -10.31
CA GLN A 39 -16.57 3.88 -9.39
C GLN A 39 -15.84 4.52 -8.19
N ASN A 40 -14.61 4.08 -7.89
CA ASN A 40 -13.79 4.64 -6.82
C ASN A 40 -12.99 5.88 -7.28
N VAL A 41 -12.97 6.15 -8.59
CA VAL A 41 -12.24 7.29 -9.15
C VAL A 41 -13.06 8.56 -8.94
N PRO A 42 -12.53 9.58 -8.23
CA PRO A 42 -13.20 10.87 -8.09
C PRO A 42 -13.46 11.52 -9.45
N LYS A 43 -14.62 12.17 -9.60
CA LYS A 43 -15.06 12.76 -10.88
C LYS A 43 -14.13 13.86 -11.42
N ASP A 44 -13.40 14.52 -10.51
CA ASP A 44 -12.45 15.58 -10.85
C ASP A 44 -11.06 15.07 -11.24
N ALA A 45 -10.83 13.75 -11.21
CA ALA A 45 -9.62 13.11 -11.71
C ALA A 45 -9.81 12.57 -13.12
N GLU A 46 -8.80 12.73 -13.98
CA GLU A 46 -8.77 12.11 -15.31
C GLU A 46 -8.37 10.63 -15.20
N LEU A 47 -9.27 9.70 -15.56
CA LEU A 47 -8.95 8.26 -15.64
C LEU A 47 -8.53 7.87 -17.04
N ILE A 48 -7.34 7.29 -17.16
CA ILE A 48 -6.82 6.65 -18.36
C ILE A 48 -6.86 5.14 -18.12
N MET A 49 -7.82 4.45 -18.75
CA MET A 49 -7.96 3.00 -18.63
C MET A 49 -6.88 2.30 -19.46
N ALA A 50 -5.77 1.95 -18.83
CA ALA A 50 -4.65 1.25 -19.47
C ALA A 50 -3.74 0.57 -18.45
N SER A 51 -3.03 -0.46 -18.90
CA SER A 51 -1.96 -1.09 -18.13
C SER A 51 -0.68 -0.25 -18.20
N ILE A 52 0.13 -0.27 -17.13
CA ILE A 52 1.50 0.29 -17.12
C ILE A 52 2.46 -0.48 -18.05
N LEU A 53 2.01 -1.58 -18.65
CA LEU A 53 2.73 -2.30 -19.72
C LEU A 53 2.44 -1.73 -21.11
N ASP A 54 1.42 -0.90 -21.28
CA ASP A 54 1.11 -0.17 -22.51
C ASP A 54 1.94 1.13 -22.52
N LEU A 55 3.12 1.05 -23.15
CA LEU A 55 4.10 2.14 -23.16
C LEU A 55 3.55 3.42 -23.77
N GLU A 56 2.78 3.30 -24.85
CA GLU A 56 2.24 4.48 -25.56
C GLU A 56 1.28 5.25 -24.65
N LYS A 57 0.31 4.55 -24.05
CA LYS A 57 -0.65 5.18 -23.15
C LYS A 57 0.01 5.68 -21.86
N LEU A 58 0.99 4.94 -21.33
CA LEU A 58 1.73 5.35 -20.14
C LEU A 58 2.50 6.65 -20.37
N HIS A 59 3.28 6.76 -21.48
CA HIS A 59 4.01 7.99 -21.81
C HIS A 59 3.06 9.16 -22.07
N LYS A 60 1.92 8.91 -22.72
CA LYS A 60 0.89 9.94 -22.93
C LYS A 60 0.30 10.42 -21.59
N ALA A 61 0.01 9.49 -20.66
CA ALA A 61 -0.50 9.81 -19.33
C ALA A 61 0.51 10.63 -18.52
N ALA A 62 1.79 10.23 -18.55
CA ALA A 62 2.87 10.87 -17.81
C ALA A 62 3.28 12.25 -18.34
N LYS A 63 2.84 12.62 -19.53
CA LYS A 63 3.25 13.87 -20.17
C LYS A 63 2.95 15.09 -19.29
N ASN A 64 3.99 15.88 -19.02
CA ASN A 64 3.97 17.10 -18.19
C ASN A 64 3.57 16.83 -16.71
N SER A 65 3.75 15.61 -16.20
CA SER A 65 3.54 15.34 -14.78
C SER A 65 4.74 15.85 -13.98
N ASP A 66 4.49 16.64 -12.94
CA ASP A 66 5.51 17.08 -11.97
C ASP A 66 5.91 15.92 -11.05
N VAL A 67 4.95 15.04 -10.75
CA VAL A 67 5.10 13.90 -9.83
C VAL A 67 4.42 12.66 -10.41
N ILE A 68 5.06 11.51 -10.27
CA ILE A 68 4.45 10.20 -10.58
C ILE A 68 4.47 9.35 -9.31
N VAL A 69 3.27 9.02 -8.79
CA VAL A 69 3.10 8.11 -7.66
C VAL A 69 2.78 6.72 -8.20
N HIS A 70 3.73 5.80 -8.05
CA HIS A 70 3.60 4.45 -8.58
C HIS A 70 3.05 3.46 -7.52
N LEU A 71 1.73 3.25 -7.56
CA LEU A 71 0.99 2.28 -6.73
C LEU A 71 0.54 1.06 -7.53
N GLY A 72 0.56 1.13 -8.86
CA GLY A 72 0.11 0.07 -9.77
C GLY A 72 0.94 -1.20 -9.61
N ALA A 73 0.31 -2.29 -9.17
CA ALA A 73 0.97 -3.57 -8.95
C ALA A 73 -0.03 -4.73 -8.88
N ARG A 74 0.41 -5.94 -9.20
CA ARG A 74 -0.29 -7.18 -8.78
C ARG A 74 0.02 -7.44 -7.30
N GLY A 75 -0.73 -6.79 -6.42
CA GLY A 75 -0.55 -6.87 -4.97
C GLY A 75 -1.19 -8.12 -4.41
N SER A 76 -0.46 -9.21 -4.20
CA SER A 76 -0.90 -10.37 -3.42
C SER A 76 0.18 -11.44 -3.41
N VAL A 77 0.60 -11.89 -2.24
CA VAL A 77 1.55 -13.01 -2.09
C VAL A 77 0.99 -14.29 -2.71
N PRO A 78 -0.23 -14.78 -2.36
CA PRO A 78 -0.75 -16.01 -2.96
C PRO A 78 -0.94 -15.92 -4.48
N ARG A 79 -1.37 -14.77 -5.00
CA ARG A 79 -1.51 -14.54 -6.44
C ARG A 79 -0.16 -14.63 -7.15
N SER A 80 0.91 -14.14 -6.53
CA SER A 80 2.26 -14.20 -7.08
C SER A 80 2.83 -15.64 -7.12
N ILE A 81 2.44 -16.49 -6.18
CA ILE A 81 2.82 -17.91 -6.18
C ILE A 81 2.07 -18.66 -7.29
N LYS A 82 0.78 -18.35 -7.49
CA LYS A 82 -0.05 -18.95 -8.54
C LYS A 82 0.41 -18.55 -9.94
N ASP A 83 0.84 -17.30 -10.12
CA ASP A 83 1.26 -16.75 -11.42
C ASP A 83 2.43 -15.78 -11.24
N PRO A 84 3.67 -16.31 -11.11
CA PRO A 84 4.87 -15.50 -10.89
C PRO A 84 5.26 -14.67 -12.11
N VAL A 85 4.99 -15.18 -13.33
CA VAL A 85 5.35 -14.49 -14.57
C VAL A 85 4.52 -13.21 -14.75
N ALA A 86 3.20 -13.28 -14.58
CA ALA A 86 2.37 -12.09 -14.64
C ALA A 86 2.70 -11.09 -13.51
N THR A 87 3.06 -11.59 -12.32
CA THR A 87 3.50 -10.74 -11.21
C THR A 87 4.81 -10.02 -11.56
N HIS A 88 5.80 -10.73 -12.13
CA HIS A 88 7.05 -10.13 -12.58
C HIS A 88 6.81 -9.07 -13.66
N ASN A 89 6.02 -9.40 -14.67
CA ASN A 89 5.75 -8.47 -15.78
C ASN A 89 5.13 -7.15 -15.28
N VAL A 90 4.10 -7.23 -14.44
CA VAL A 90 3.45 -6.01 -13.93
C VAL A 90 4.35 -5.28 -12.93
N ASN A 91 4.92 -5.99 -11.94
CA ASN A 91 5.59 -5.34 -10.82
C ASN A 91 7.05 -4.96 -11.11
N SER A 92 7.77 -5.71 -11.95
CA SER A 92 9.17 -5.41 -12.28
C SER A 92 9.28 -4.67 -13.61
N THR A 93 8.78 -5.25 -14.71
CA THR A 93 8.81 -4.61 -16.03
C THR A 93 7.94 -3.34 -16.05
N GLY A 94 6.72 -3.40 -15.47
CA GLY A 94 5.86 -2.22 -15.35
C GLY A 94 6.50 -1.10 -14.54
N THR A 95 7.20 -1.42 -13.44
CA THR A 95 7.96 -0.43 -12.64
C THR A 95 9.06 0.24 -13.50
N LEU A 96 9.80 -0.54 -14.29
CA LEU A 96 10.79 0.00 -15.21
C LEU A 96 10.16 0.96 -16.22
N ASN A 97 9.02 0.60 -16.80
CA ASN A 97 8.28 1.46 -17.74
C ASN A 97 7.87 2.79 -17.10
N VAL A 98 7.39 2.76 -15.85
CA VAL A 98 6.99 3.98 -15.12
C VAL A 98 8.21 4.84 -14.76
N LEU A 99 9.35 4.23 -14.42
CA LEU A 99 10.61 4.94 -14.21
C LEU A 99 11.10 5.64 -15.49
N GLU A 100 11.01 4.98 -16.66
CA GLU A 100 11.34 5.61 -17.93
C GLU A 100 10.40 6.78 -18.26
N ALA A 101 9.11 6.63 -17.97
CA ALA A 101 8.16 7.73 -18.14
C ALA A 101 8.46 8.89 -17.17
N ALA A 102 8.85 8.61 -15.93
CA ALA A 102 9.26 9.62 -14.96
C ALA A 102 10.55 10.34 -15.39
N ARG A 103 11.55 9.60 -15.87
CA ARG A 103 12.80 10.15 -16.38
C ARG A 103 12.59 11.07 -17.59
N ALA A 104 11.73 10.66 -18.53
CA ALA A 104 11.43 11.45 -19.72
C ALA A 104 10.72 12.78 -19.42
N ASN A 105 10.08 12.91 -18.25
CA ASN A 105 9.37 14.12 -17.80
C ASN A 105 10.08 14.83 -16.64
N GLU A 106 11.24 14.34 -16.19
CA GLU A 106 11.95 14.83 -15.00
C GLU A 106 11.07 14.89 -13.74
N SER A 107 10.10 13.98 -13.66
CA SER A 107 9.11 13.93 -12.59
C SER A 107 9.73 13.42 -11.29
N HIS A 108 9.26 13.93 -10.13
CA HIS A 108 9.53 13.26 -8.87
C HIS A 108 8.80 11.91 -8.83
N TYR A 109 9.55 10.82 -8.73
CA TYR A 109 9.02 9.45 -8.72
C TYR A 109 8.88 8.94 -7.30
N ILE A 110 7.65 8.55 -6.92
CA ILE A 110 7.34 7.99 -5.60
C ILE A 110 6.90 6.54 -5.78
N PHE A 111 7.63 5.60 -5.16
CA PHE A 111 7.40 4.18 -5.33
C PHE A 111 6.85 3.50 -4.07
N SER A 112 5.78 2.72 -4.23
CA SER A 112 5.25 1.85 -3.18
C SER A 112 5.95 0.48 -3.21
N SER A 113 6.90 0.28 -2.31
CA SER A 113 7.45 -1.03 -1.98
C SER A 113 6.61 -1.72 -0.89
N SER A 114 7.13 -2.73 -0.23
CA SER A 114 6.41 -3.55 0.75
C SER A 114 7.33 -4.09 1.83
N SER A 115 6.84 -4.18 3.06
CA SER A 115 7.53 -4.87 4.17
C SER A 115 7.82 -6.35 3.87
N SER A 116 7.13 -6.95 2.89
CA SER A 116 7.39 -8.33 2.44
C SER A 116 8.81 -8.56 1.93
N VAL A 117 9.55 -7.50 1.54
CA VAL A 117 10.95 -7.59 1.11
C VAL A 117 11.88 -8.08 2.21
N TYR A 118 11.54 -7.87 3.48
CA TYR A 118 12.29 -8.41 4.62
C TYR A 118 12.22 -9.94 4.70
N GLY A 119 11.13 -10.52 4.26
CA GLY A 119 10.93 -11.97 4.08
C GLY A 119 11.34 -12.80 5.29
N SER A 120 12.37 -13.66 5.12
CA SER A 120 12.86 -14.57 6.17
C SER A 120 13.79 -13.93 7.21
N ASN A 121 14.06 -12.64 7.14
CA ASN A 121 14.79 -11.95 8.20
C ASN A 121 13.94 -11.93 9.49
N LYS A 122 14.43 -12.55 10.57
CA LYS A 122 13.69 -12.72 11.84
C LYS A 122 13.87 -11.57 12.83
N ALA A 123 14.84 -10.67 12.59
CA ALA A 123 15.10 -9.57 13.51
C ALA A 123 13.91 -8.61 13.60
N LEU A 124 13.60 -8.13 14.80
CA LEU A 124 12.55 -7.17 15.12
C LEU A 124 13.10 -6.12 16.09
N PRO A 125 12.60 -4.87 16.04
CA PRO A 125 11.74 -4.32 14.99
C PRO A 125 12.46 -4.21 13.64
N LYS A 126 11.70 -4.18 12.53
CA LYS A 126 12.26 -4.00 11.19
C LYS A 126 12.79 -2.58 11.05
N ASN A 127 14.01 -2.44 10.53
CA ASN A 127 14.58 -1.16 10.13
C ASN A 127 15.16 -1.24 8.71
N GLU A 128 15.40 -0.10 8.11
CA GLU A 128 15.75 0.03 6.70
C GLU A 128 17.13 -0.56 6.35
N ASN A 129 18.04 -0.63 7.32
CA ASN A 129 19.40 -1.16 7.13
C ASN A 129 19.47 -2.71 7.12
N MET A 130 18.34 -3.38 7.35
CA MET A 130 18.32 -4.84 7.40
C MET A 130 18.51 -5.47 6.02
N VAL A 131 19.22 -6.60 5.99
CA VAL A 131 19.35 -7.42 4.78
C VAL A 131 17.98 -7.94 4.35
N LEU A 132 17.61 -7.66 3.11
CA LEU A 132 16.38 -8.12 2.50
C LEU A 132 16.51 -9.60 2.12
N ARG A 133 15.47 -10.41 2.43
CA ARG A 133 15.43 -11.86 2.17
C ARG A 133 14.04 -12.28 1.67
N PRO A 134 13.62 -11.83 0.46
CA PRO A 134 12.28 -12.07 -0.04
C PRO A 134 11.97 -13.58 -0.12
N LEU A 135 10.77 -13.96 0.31
CA LEU A 135 10.31 -15.36 0.33
C LEU A 135 9.37 -15.70 -0.83
N THR A 136 8.87 -14.70 -1.54
CA THR A 136 7.82 -14.89 -2.56
C THR A 136 8.12 -14.10 -3.82
N PRO A 137 7.55 -14.49 -4.98
CA PRO A 137 7.69 -13.71 -6.21
C PRO A 137 7.21 -12.26 -6.07
N TYR A 138 6.15 -12.01 -5.28
CA TYR A 138 5.71 -10.65 -4.95
C TYR A 138 6.79 -9.85 -4.23
N ALA A 139 7.36 -10.41 -3.16
CA ALA A 139 8.41 -9.74 -2.40
C ALA A 139 9.66 -9.47 -3.25
N ALA A 140 10.07 -10.44 -4.07
CA ALA A 140 11.17 -10.29 -5.01
C ALA A 140 10.91 -9.19 -6.06
N SER A 141 9.68 -9.10 -6.58
CA SER A 141 9.30 -8.07 -7.54
C SER A 141 9.31 -6.66 -6.92
N LYS A 142 8.89 -6.52 -5.65
CA LYS A 142 8.97 -5.23 -4.93
C LYS A 142 10.43 -4.84 -4.64
N MET A 143 11.27 -5.79 -4.23
CA MET A 143 12.72 -5.57 -4.06
C MET A 143 13.38 -5.16 -5.39
N SER A 144 12.99 -5.75 -6.53
CA SER A 144 13.44 -5.33 -7.85
C SER A 144 13.08 -3.86 -8.13
N GLY A 145 11.87 -3.44 -7.77
CA GLY A 145 11.44 -2.04 -7.89
C GLY A 145 12.28 -1.08 -7.05
N GLU A 146 12.64 -1.46 -5.81
CA GLU A 146 13.56 -0.65 -4.97
C GLU A 146 14.93 -0.49 -5.64
N ALA A 147 15.51 -1.60 -6.12
CA ALA A 147 16.81 -1.59 -6.77
C ALA A 147 16.81 -0.73 -8.05
N LEU A 148 15.77 -0.85 -8.87
CA LEU A 148 15.57 0.00 -10.06
C LEU A 148 15.45 1.48 -9.67
N SER A 149 14.64 1.81 -8.68
CA SER A 149 14.43 3.18 -8.20
C SER A 149 15.74 3.82 -7.75
N LEU A 150 16.53 3.12 -6.94
CA LEU A 150 17.85 3.57 -6.48
C LEU A 150 18.83 3.73 -7.67
N SER A 151 18.83 2.79 -8.61
CA SER A 151 19.66 2.85 -9.81
C SER A 151 19.33 4.09 -10.66
N TYR A 152 18.05 4.42 -10.84
CA TYR A 152 17.62 5.61 -11.60
C TYR A 152 17.98 6.91 -10.89
N SER A 153 17.85 6.94 -9.56
CA SER A 153 18.32 8.09 -8.78
C SER A 153 19.82 8.34 -8.98
N ASN A 154 20.63 7.29 -8.89
CA ASN A 154 22.09 7.40 -8.99
C ASN A 154 22.58 7.66 -10.44
N SER A 155 22.00 6.97 -11.43
CA SER A 155 22.51 6.99 -12.81
C SER A 155 21.95 8.16 -13.63
N PHE A 156 20.76 8.64 -13.30
CA PHE A 156 20.05 9.66 -14.09
C PHE A 156 19.68 10.90 -13.26
N ALA A 157 20.11 11.00 -12.01
CA ALA A 157 19.75 12.07 -11.09
C ALA A 157 18.23 12.26 -10.93
N LEU A 158 17.44 11.19 -11.16
CA LEU A 158 16.00 11.24 -10.98
C LEU A 158 15.67 11.45 -9.49
N SER A 159 14.78 12.38 -9.20
CA SER A 159 14.23 12.55 -7.83
C SER A 159 13.35 11.35 -7.50
N VAL A 160 13.76 10.56 -6.49
CA VAL A 160 13.08 9.33 -6.11
C VAL A 160 12.80 9.32 -4.62
N SER A 161 11.60 8.83 -4.25
CA SER A 161 11.24 8.48 -2.87
C SER A 161 10.60 7.10 -2.87
N THR A 162 11.06 6.20 -2.02
CA THR A 162 10.57 4.83 -1.95
C THR A 162 10.06 4.52 -0.56
N PHE A 163 8.83 3.98 -0.46
CA PHE A 163 8.22 3.61 0.80
C PHE A 163 7.92 2.12 0.86
N ARG A 164 8.38 1.45 1.92
CA ARG A 164 7.97 0.07 2.26
C ARG A 164 6.69 0.12 3.06
N PHE A 165 5.57 -0.17 2.42
CA PHE A 165 4.27 -0.23 3.06
C PHE A 165 4.17 -1.47 3.95
N PHE A 166 3.62 -1.29 5.17
CA PHE A 166 3.25 -2.38 6.06
C PHE A 166 1.75 -2.68 5.92
N ASN A 167 1.08 -3.16 6.95
CA ASN A 167 -0.31 -3.62 6.83
C ASN A 167 -1.28 -2.43 6.80
N ILE A 168 -1.44 -1.81 5.64
CA ILE A 168 -2.34 -0.67 5.46
C ILE A 168 -3.79 -1.15 5.54
N PHE A 169 -4.65 -0.38 6.22
CA PHE A 169 -6.09 -0.59 6.29
C PHE A 169 -6.85 0.73 6.24
N GLY A 170 -8.15 0.69 5.92
CA GLY A 170 -9.00 1.88 5.91
C GLY A 170 -10.10 1.86 4.85
N PRO A 171 -10.80 2.98 4.67
CA PRO A 171 -11.81 3.20 3.64
C PRO A 171 -11.33 2.86 2.23
N TRP A 172 -12.22 2.39 1.36
CA TRP A 172 -11.96 1.96 -0.03
C TRP A 172 -11.16 0.66 -0.17
N GLN A 173 -10.83 -0.03 0.93
CA GLN A 173 -10.17 -1.33 0.87
C GLN A 173 -11.18 -2.44 0.62
N ARG A 174 -11.06 -3.15 -0.49
CA ARG A 174 -12.00 -4.20 -0.92
C ARG A 174 -11.96 -5.44 -0.02
N PRO A 175 -13.13 -5.91 0.50
CA PRO A 175 -13.23 -7.14 1.26
C PRO A 175 -13.49 -8.38 0.40
N ASP A 176 -13.94 -8.19 -0.85
CA ASP A 176 -14.65 -9.15 -1.70
C ASP A 176 -13.76 -9.98 -2.63
N HIS A 177 -12.43 -9.92 -2.48
CA HIS A 177 -11.53 -10.75 -3.28
C HIS A 177 -10.87 -11.85 -2.44
N GLU A 178 -10.48 -12.94 -3.10
CA GLU A 178 -9.92 -14.16 -2.49
C GLU A 178 -8.78 -13.89 -1.49
N TYR A 179 -8.00 -12.83 -1.73
CA TYR A 179 -6.82 -12.46 -0.94
C TYR A 179 -7.00 -11.15 -0.19
N ALA A 180 -8.23 -10.81 0.18
CA ALA A 180 -8.50 -9.59 0.94
C ALA A 180 -7.74 -9.56 2.28
N ALA A 181 -7.29 -8.38 2.68
CA ALA A 181 -6.64 -8.16 3.96
C ALA A 181 -7.58 -8.47 5.13
N VAL A 182 -7.01 -8.75 6.30
CA VAL A 182 -7.76 -9.25 7.46
C VAL A 182 -8.83 -8.26 7.94
N ILE A 183 -8.50 -6.97 8.06
CA ILE A 183 -9.43 -5.96 8.60
C ILE A 183 -10.68 -5.79 7.71
N PRO A 184 -10.59 -5.47 6.39
CA PRO A 184 -11.77 -5.31 5.56
C PRO A 184 -12.59 -6.61 5.47
N LYS A 185 -11.92 -7.78 5.39
CA LYS A 185 -12.60 -9.08 5.38
C LYS A 185 -13.40 -9.33 6.65
N TRP A 186 -12.82 -9.03 7.82
CA TRP A 186 -13.50 -9.25 9.10
C TRP A 186 -14.65 -8.26 9.31
N ILE A 187 -14.47 -6.98 8.96
CA ILE A 187 -15.56 -5.99 9.04
C ILE A 187 -16.74 -6.42 8.16
N SER A 188 -16.48 -6.83 6.90
CA SER A 188 -17.53 -7.31 6.01
C SER A 188 -18.28 -8.53 6.56
N LYS A 189 -17.55 -9.50 7.12
CA LYS A 189 -18.17 -10.66 7.80
C LYS A 189 -18.99 -10.26 9.03
N CYS A 190 -18.48 -9.34 9.85
CA CYS A 190 -19.23 -8.82 11.00
C CYS A 190 -20.55 -8.16 10.59
N LEU A 191 -20.53 -7.36 9.53
CA LEU A 191 -21.73 -6.70 8.99
C LEU A 191 -22.74 -7.70 8.43
N ALA A 192 -22.27 -8.81 7.86
CA ALA A 192 -23.11 -9.91 7.38
C ALA A 192 -23.62 -10.82 8.50
N GLY A 193 -23.13 -10.67 9.75
CA GLY A 193 -23.44 -11.59 10.85
C GLY A 193 -22.70 -12.92 10.79
N ASP A 194 -21.68 -13.02 9.94
CA ASP A 194 -20.89 -14.23 9.72
C ASP A 194 -19.79 -14.40 10.77
N GLU A 195 -19.34 -15.65 10.92
CA GLU A 195 -18.20 -16.01 11.76
C GLU A 195 -16.88 -15.60 11.09
N ILE A 196 -15.95 -15.01 11.87
CA ILE A 196 -14.59 -14.75 11.42
C ILE A 196 -13.66 -15.91 11.76
N GLU A 197 -12.62 -16.10 10.93
CA GLU A 197 -11.64 -17.16 11.08
C GLU A 197 -10.26 -16.60 11.42
N ILE A 198 -9.61 -17.20 12.41
CA ILE A 198 -8.23 -16.92 12.81
C ILE A 198 -7.40 -18.18 12.60
N PHE A 199 -6.33 -18.09 11.80
CA PHE A 199 -5.36 -19.17 11.67
C PHE A 199 -4.32 -19.06 12.77
N GLY A 200 -4.22 -20.10 13.61
CA GLY A 200 -3.41 -20.09 14.83
C GLY A 200 -4.21 -19.65 16.06
N ASN A 201 -3.49 -19.15 17.06
CA ASN A 201 -4.08 -18.75 18.36
C ASN A 201 -4.47 -17.26 18.44
N GLY A 202 -4.25 -16.48 17.39
CA GLY A 202 -4.57 -15.06 17.33
C GLY A 202 -3.54 -14.12 17.98
N GLU A 203 -2.43 -14.66 18.51
CA GLU A 203 -1.36 -13.86 19.13
C GLU A 203 -0.37 -13.28 18.10
N GLN A 204 -0.49 -13.65 16.84
CA GLN A 204 0.31 -13.04 15.77
C GLN A 204 -0.01 -11.56 15.65
N THR A 205 1.07 -10.75 15.60
CA THR A 205 0.95 -9.29 15.59
C THR A 205 1.21 -8.70 14.21
N ARG A 206 0.61 -7.53 13.96
CA ARG A 206 0.83 -6.74 12.75
C ARG A 206 1.03 -5.28 13.10
N ASP A 207 1.91 -4.63 12.37
CA ASP A 207 2.02 -3.19 12.35
C ASP A 207 0.98 -2.65 11.37
N PHE A 208 -0.21 -2.35 11.89
CA PHE A 208 -1.28 -1.79 11.08
C PHE A 208 -1.09 -0.29 10.92
N THR A 209 -1.19 0.19 9.68
CA THR A 209 -1.05 1.61 9.35
C THR A 209 -2.35 2.09 8.70
N TYR A 210 -2.96 3.12 9.27
CA TYR A 210 -4.19 3.69 8.72
C TYR A 210 -3.90 4.41 7.40
N VAL A 211 -4.77 4.24 6.41
CA VAL A 211 -4.54 4.77 5.05
C VAL A 211 -4.40 6.28 5.02
N THR A 212 -5.11 7.00 5.89
CA THR A 212 -5.00 8.46 6.01
C THR A 212 -3.58 8.88 6.38
N THR A 213 -2.93 8.17 7.31
CA THR A 213 -1.52 8.41 7.66
C THR A 213 -0.58 8.19 6.48
N VAL A 214 -0.80 7.12 5.70
CA VAL A 214 -0.04 6.84 4.47
C VAL A 214 -0.19 7.99 3.46
N VAL A 215 -1.42 8.44 3.25
CA VAL A 215 -1.73 9.57 2.36
C VAL A 215 -1.06 10.85 2.82
N GLN A 216 -1.11 11.18 4.12
CA GLN A 216 -0.45 12.35 4.69
C GLN A 216 1.07 12.33 4.43
N VAL A 217 1.72 11.18 4.61
CA VAL A 217 3.17 11.04 4.32
C VAL A 217 3.46 11.27 2.84
N ILE A 218 2.68 10.66 1.92
CA ILE A 218 2.88 10.83 0.48
C ILE A 218 2.62 12.29 0.06
N VAL A 219 1.56 12.91 0.55
CA VAL A 219 1.24 14.32 0.29
C VAL A 219 2.35 15.25 0.79
N ASN A 220 2.86 14.99 2.00
CA ASN A 220 3.99 15.76 2.56
C ASN A 220 5.26 15.57 1.71
N CYS A 221 5.54 14.33 1.28
CA CYS A 221 6.64 14.01 0.38
C CYS A 221 6.55 14.79 -0.94
N ILE A 222 5.35 14.89 -1.53
CA ILE A 222 5.08 15.67 -2.75
C ILE A 222 5.29 17.16 -2.52
N SER A 223 4.65 17.71 -1.49
CA SER A 223 4.61 19.15 -1.25
C SER A 223 5.95 19.74 -0.84
N ASN A 224 6.71 19.01 -0.02
CA ASN A 224 7.98 19.44 0.56
C ASN A 224 9.20 18.84 -0.14
N LYS A 225 9.02 18.00 -1.17
CA LYS A 225 10.09 17.27 -1.89
C LYS A 225 11.05 16.59 -0.93
N VAL A 226 10.51 15.85 0.06
CA VAL A 226 11.35 15.12 1.02
C VAL A 226 11.95 13.92 0.30
N LEU A 227 13.25 13.99 0.02
CA LEU A 227 14.00 12.95 -0.65
C LEU A 227 14.87 12.19 0.34
N HIS A 228 14.91 10.89 0.21
CA HIS A 228 15.81 10.02 0.94
C HIS A 228 16.34 8.93 -0.02
N PRO A 229 17.67 8.72 -0.07
CA PRO A 229 18.29 7.84 -1.07
C PRO A 229 17.90 6.37 -0.90
N GLU A 230 17.59 5.95 0.32
CA GLU A 230 17.20 4.58 0.62
C GLU A 230 15.69 4.47 0.87
N PRO A 231 15.09 3.29 0.66
CA PRO A 231 13.68 3.06 0.99
C PRO A 231 13.37 3.33 2.46
N VAL A 232 12.22 3.94 2.74
CA VAL A 232 11.74 4.31 4.08
C VAL A 232 10.58 3.39 4.46
N ASN A 233 10.61 2.81 5.65
CA ASN A 233 9.48 2.05 6.19
C ASN A 233 8.32 3.00 6.50
N LEU A 234 7.16 2.75 5.88
CA LEU A 234 5.95 3.53 6.14
C LEU A 234 5.04 2.75 7.09
N ALA A 235 5.37 2.82 8.36
CA ALA A 235 4.62 2.27 9.49
C ALA A 235 5.10 2.93 10.80
N TYR A 236 4.25 2.93 11.82
CA TYR A 236 4.49 3.71 13.04
C TYR A 236 4.80 2.86 14.29
N GLY A 237 4.99 1.55 14.12
CA GLY A 237 5.36 0.64 15.22
C GLY A 237 4.17 0.14 16.03
N ASN A 238 2.97 0.11 15.44
CA ASN A 238 1.77 -0.44 16.08
C ASN A 238 1.85 -1.96 16.08
N ASN A 239 2.08 -2.56 17.25
CA ASN A 239 2.21 -4.01 17.39
C ASN A 239 0.89 -4.61 17.90
N ILE A 240 -0.11 -4.72 17.04
CA ILE A 240 -1.47 -5.15 17.36
C ILE A 240 -1.67 -6.63 17.03
N SER A 241 -2.10 -7.42 18.02
CA SER A 241 -2.46 -8.83 17.81
C SER A 241 -3.82 -8.98 17.13
N LEU A 242 -4.04 -10.11 16.46
CA LEU A 242 -5.36 -10.41 15.88
C LEU A 242 -6.45 -10.53 16.96
N ASN A 243 -6.09 -11.01 18.16
CA ASN A 243 -7.02 -11.07 19.31
C ASN A 243 -7.42 -9.67 19.79
N GLN A 244 -6.49 -8.69 19.78
CA GLN A 244 -6.82 -7.29 20.09
C GLN A 244 -7.79 -6.71 19.05
N VAL A 245 -7.56 -6.95 17.74
CA VAL A 245 -8.52 -6.54 16.70
C VAL A 245 -9.90 -7.14 16.95
N VAL A 246 -9.98 -8.43 17.31
CA VAL A 246 -11.25 -9.09 17.66
C VAL A 246 -11.91 -8.43 18.85
N GLY A 247 -11.14 -8.11 19.90
CA GLY A 247 -11.65 -7.41 21.08
C GLY A 247 -12.33 -6.08 20.71
N LEU A 248 -11.68 -5.29 19.86
CA LEU A 248 -12.23 -4.02 19.38
C LEU A 248 -13.46 -4.21 18.49
N LEU A 249 -13.44 -5.19 17.58
CA LEU A 249 -14.62 -5.51 16.76
C LEU A 249 -15.82 -5.92 17.62
N LYS A 250 -15.62 -6.63 18.72
CA LYS A 250 -16.71 -7.01 19.65
C LYS A 250 -17.38 -5.83 20.34
N ASN A 251 -16.69 -4.70 20.51
CA ASN A 251 -17.32 -3.48 21.04
C ASN A 251 -18.44 -2.98 20.11
N THR A 252 -18.25 -3.10 18.79
CA THR A 252 -19.27 -2.71 17.81
C THR A 252 -20.20 -3.86 17.40
N PHE A 253 -19.71 -5.10 17.45
CA PHE A 253 -20.44 -6.32 17.06
C PHE A 253 -20.44 -7.34 18.21
N PRO A 254 -21.27 -7.15 19.26
CA PRO A 254 -21.23 -8.00 20.48
C PRO A 254 -21.51 -9.49 20.22
N THR A 255 -22.22 -9.81 19.15
CA THR A 255 -22.57 -11.19 18.76
C THR A 255 -21.53 -11.87 17.88
N LEU A 256 -20.38 -11.21 17.62
CA LEU A 256 -19.30 -11.72 16.76
C LEU A 256 -18.83 -13.11 17.22
N LYS A 257 -18.91 -14.07 16.30
CA LYS A 257 -18.37 -15.42 16.48
C LYS A 257 -16.98 -15.52 15.87
N VAL A 258 -16.08 -16.22 16.54
CA VAL A 258 -14.69 -16.39 16.13
C VAL A 258 -14.34 -17.88 16.13
N LYS A 259 -13.79 -18.36 15.01
CA LYS A 259 -13.31 -19.73 14.86
C LYS A 259 -11.79 -19.74 14.69
N TYR A 260 -11.11 -20.48 15.54
CA TYR A 260 -9.67 -20.69 15.46
C TYR A 260 -9.37 -21.92 14.59
N LEU A 261 -8.50 -21.76 13.61
CA LEU A 261 -8.13 -22.81 12.65
C LEU A 261 -6.65 -23.17 12.84
N THR A 262 -6.23 -24.30 12.24
CA THR A 262 -4.82 -24.70 12.22
C THR A 262 -3.94 -23.60 11.63
N PRO A 263 -2.76 -23.29 12.23
CA PRO A 263 -1.84 -22.30 11.70
C PRO A 263 -1.46 -22.58 10.24
N ARG A 264 -1.29 -21.54 9.44
CA ARG A 264 -0.80 -21.67 8.06
C ARG A 264 0.73 -21.79 8.07
N ASN A 265 1.26 -22.69 7.26
CA ASN A 265 2.70 -22.77 7.07
C ASN A 265 3.21 -21.49 6.39
N GLY A 266 4.27 -20.90 6.97
CA GLY A 266 4.91 -19.72 6.42
C GLY A 266 4.28 -18.38 6.82
N ASP A 267 3.24 -18.36 7.68
CA ASP A 267 2.72 -17.11 8.21
C ASP A 267 3.78 -16.40 9.07
N VAL A 268 3.93 -15.09 8.83
CA VAL A 268 4.76 -14.23 9.68
C VAL A 268 4.08 -14.08 11.04
N LEU A 269 4.74 -14.50 12.11
CA LEU A 269 4.16 -14.41 13.46
C LEU A 269 4.10 -12.97 13.95
N HIS A 270 5.17 -12.21 13.78
CA HIS A 270 5.26 -10.84 14.25
C HIS A 270 5.75 -9.89 13.15
N SER A 271 5.06 -8.77 13.00
CA SER A 271 5.44 -7.69 12.10
C SER A 271 5.44 -6.40 12.90
N GLU A 272 6.62 -5.86 13.13
CA GLU A 272 6.86 -4.65 13.91
C GLU A 272 7.91 -3.80 13.20
N ASN A 273 7.68 -2.50 13.12
CA ASN A 273 8.59 -1.53 12.50
C ASN A 273 9.27 -0.64 13.55
N ASP A 274 10.52 -0.26 13.29
CA ASP A 274 11.15 0.89 13.92
C ASP A 274 10.76 2.17 13.15
N PRO A 275 9.93 3.05 13.72
CA PRO A 275 9.46 4.26 13.03
C PRO A 275 10.48 5.40 13.06
N GLY A 276 11.67 5.20 13.58
CA GLY A 276 12.63 6.26 13.87
C GLY A 276 13.03 7.10 12.65
N LEU A 277 13.27 6.47 11.50
CA LEU A 277 13.58 7.19 10.26
C LEU A 277 12.37 7.96 9.74
N LEU A 278 11.21 7.33 9.67
CA LEU A 278 9.97 7.95 9.20
C LEU A 278 9.62 9.21 10.02
N LYS A 279 9.66 9.11 11.35
CA LYS A 279 9.38 10.24 12.26
C LYS A 279 10.38 11.40 12.11
N ARG A 280 11.65 11.12 11.80
CA ARG A 280 12.64 12.17 11.53
C ARG A 280 12.38 12.89 10.20
N LEU A 281 11.96 12.16 9.17
CA LEU A 281 11.69 12.73 7.84
C LEU A 281 10.36 13.47 7.79
N TYR A 282 9.37 13.01 8.57
CA TYR A 282 8.00 13.52 8.58
C TYR A 282 7.52 13.82 10.01
N PRO A 283 8.13 14.80 10.71
CA PRO A 283 7.86 15.06 12.12
C PRO A 283 6.45 15.59 12.42
N ASP A 284 5.83 16.22 11.43
CA ASP A 284 4.51 16.86 11.58
C ASP A 284 3.33 15.93 11.29
N ILE A 285 3.59 14.65 10.95
CA ILE A 285 2.51 13.70 10.68
C ILE A 285 1.90 13.23 12.00
N THR A 286 0.60 13.46 12.13
CA THR A 286 -0.20 12.96 13.24
C THR A 286 -0.71 11.56 12.94
N VAL A 287 -0.54 10.66 13.91
CA VAL A 287 -1.00 9.28 13.81
C VAL A 287 -2.18 9.09 14.74
N ASP A 288 -3.32 8.69 14.19
CA ASP A 288 -4.49 8.37 14.99
C ASP A 288 -4.28 7.05 15.74
N GLU A 289 -4.88 6.95 16.92
CA GLU A 289 -4.94 5.69 17.67
C GLU A 289 -5.63 4.61 16.82
N PHE A 290 -5.14 3.37 16.91
CA PHE A 290 -5.65 2.26 16.10
C PHE A 290 -7.16 2.05 16.29
N GLU A 291 -7.67 2.22 17.51
CA GLU A 291 -9.10 2.07 17.84
C GLU A 291 -9.96 3.05 17.05
N ASN A 292 -9.56 4.33 17.01
CA ASN A 292 -10.28 5.36 16.27
C ASN A 292 -10.27 5.07 14.77
N SER A 293 -9.11 4.74 14.22
CA SER A 293 -8.93 4.38 12.82
C SER A 293 -9.73 3.14 12.41
N LEU A 294 -9.82 2.15 13.30
CA LEU A 294 -10.65 0.96 13.08
C LEU A 294 -12.14 1.32 13.10
N GLN A 295 -12.57 2.17 14.04
CA GLN A 295 -13.96 2.62 14.11
C GLN A 295 -14.36 3.41 12.87
N ASP A 296 -13.53 4.36 12.41
CA ASP A 296 -13.74 5.11 11.17
C ASP A 296 -13.88 4.18 9.96
N THR A 297 -13.05 3.13 9.92
CA THR A 297 -13.12 2.11 8.86
C THR A 297 -14.43 1.34 8.93
N ILE A 298 -14.88 0.92 10.12
CA ILE A 298 -16.15 0.23 10.31
C ILE A 298 -17.32 1.12 9.87
N ASP A 299 -17.31 2.39 10.25
CA ASP A 299 -18.39 3.32 9.92
C ASP A 299 -18.44 3.63 8.42
N TRP A 300 -17.28 3.69 7.77
CA TRP A 300 -17.23 3.77 6.30
C TRP A 300 -17.89 2.53 5.64
N PHE A 301 -17.58 1.31 6.12
CA PHE A 301 -18.17 0.07 5.59
C PHE A 301 -19.68 -0.02 5.83
N LYS A 302 -20.20 0.47 6.97
CA LYS A 302 -21.63 0.53 7.26
C LYS A 302 -22.40 1.45 6.31
N ASN A 303 -21.72 2.48 5.80
CA ASN A 303 -22.32 3.48 4.91
C ASN A 303 -22.12 3.17 3.41
N LEU A 304 -21.54 2.02 3.06
CA LEU A 304 -21.52 1.55 1.68
C LEU A 304 -22.96 1.24 1.21
N PRO A 305 -23.30 1.64 -0.04
CA PRO A 305 -24.64 1.41 -0.61
C PRO A 305 -24.95 -0.06 -0.80
#